data_2447ce5c6219eec1f9a5cc7fef303d0f
#
_entry.id   2447ce5c6219eec1f9a5cc7fef303d0f
#
_cell.length_a   1.000
_cell.length_b   1.000
_cell.length_c   1.000
_cell.angle_alpha   90.00
_cell.angle_beta   90.00
_cell.angle_gamma   90.00
#
_symmetry.space_group_name_H-M   'P 1'
#
loop_
_entity.id
_entity.type
_entity.pdbx_description
1 polymer ?
#
loop_
_entity_poly.entity_id
_entity_poly.type
_entity_poly.pdbx_seq_one_letter_code
_entity_poly.pdbx_strand_id
1 'polypeptide(L)'
;ILRREAARIGAQLCIEDLPRTCLGRNSAELLRIIAPYPEVKICFDTNHLLSEDLLHFVEACGDRIATVHVSDYDMVDERHWLPGKGRIDWPALYGALMKAGYKGVFMYELKRGEGSFGEMVAIYEKLASDAAKLE
;
A
#
# COMPACT_ATOMS: atom_id res chain seq x y z
N ILE A 1 -11.62 21.44 1.45
CA ILE A 1 -12.10 21.55 0.07
C ILE A 1 -12.16 20.17 -0.56
N LEU A 2 -11.04 19.46 -0.77
CA LEU A 2 -10.95 18.15 -1.47
C LEU A 2 -11.97 17.12 -0.96
N ARG A 3 -12.13 16.99 0.35
CA ARG A 3 -13.06 16.08 1.00
C ARG A 3 -14.51 16.28 0.54
N ARG A 4 -14.96 17.55 0.45
CA ARG A 4 -16.33 17.88 -0.02
C ARG A 4 -16.50 17.56 -1.49
N GLU A 5 -15.48 17.83 -2.30
CA GLU A 5 -15.54 17.55 -3.73
C GLU A 5 -15.53 16.04 -4.02
N ALA A 6 -14.70 15.27 -3.29
CA ALA A 6 -14.72 13.82 -3.38
C ALA A 6 -16.11 13.24 -3.03
N ALA A 7 -16.70 13.69 -1.92
CA ALA A 7 -18.04 13.26 -1.53
C ALA A 7 -19.11 13.63 -2.57
N ARG A 8 -19.00 14.81 -3.19
CA ARG A 8 -19.96 15.28 -4.22
C ARG A 8 -19.99 14.39 -5.46
N ILE A 9 -18.85 13.77 -5.81
CA ILE A 9 -18.75 12.88 -6.98
C ILE A 9 -18.77 11.40 -6.62
N GLY A 10 -19.00 11.05 -5.34
CA GLY A 10 -19.00 9.66 -4.86
C GLY A 10 -17.62 9.01 -4.84
N ALA A 11 -16.54 9.81 -4.81
CA ALA A 11 -15.18 9.29 -4.74
C ALA A 11 -14.69 9.20 -3.28
N GLN A 12 -13.86 8.20 -2.99
CA GLN A 12 -13.15 8.07 -1.72
C GLN A 12 -11.86 8.90 -1.75
N LEU A 13 -11.74 9.86 -0.83
CA LEU A 13 -10.47 10.57 -0.65
C LEU A 13 -9.51 9.71 0.18
N CYS A 14 -8.34 9.47 -0.38
CA CYS A 14 -7.23 8.83 0.31
C CYS A 14 -6.04 9.77 0.44
N ILE A 15 -5.28 9.63 1.52
CA ILE A 15 -3.97 10.24 1.71
C ILE A 15 -2.94 9.13 1.58
N GLU A 16 -1.92 9.36 0.79
CA GLU A 16 -0.83 8.42 0.58
C GLU A 16 0.28 8.61 1.61
N ASP A 17 0.86 7.52 2.10
CA ASP A 17 2.12 7.55 2.80
C ASP A 17 3.23 7.98 1.83
N LEU A 18 4.16 8.80 2.33
CA LEU A 18 5.20 9.39 1.50
C LEU A 18 6.59 9.13 2.10
N PRO A 19 7.61 8.99 1.26
CA PRO A 19 8.92 8.57 1.72
C PRO A 19 9.73 9.69 2.39
N ARG A 20 10.85 9.32 3.00
CA ARG A 20 11.92 10.19 3.50
C ARG A 20 11.46 11.22 4.52
N THR A 21 11.53 12.50 4.19
CA THR A 21 11.20 13.64 5.07
C THR A 21 9.81 14.24 4.80
N CYS A 22 9.02 13.60 3.94
CA CYS A 22 7.66 14.03 3.65
C CYS A 22 6.75 13.82 4.87
N LEU A 23 5.65 14.57 4.92
CA LEU A 23 4.61 14.36 5.91
C LEU A 23 3.85 13.06 5.59
N GLY A 24 3.55 12.29 6.63
CA GLY A 24 2.87 11.00 6.47
C GLY A 24 3.81 9.84 6.12
N ARG A 25 5.09 9.95 6.45
CA ARG A 25 6.13 8.94 6.19
C ARG A 25 6.05 7.69 7.06
N ASN A 26 5.14 7.65 8.01
CA ASN A 26 4.90 6.51 8.89
C ASN A 26 3.45 6.50 9.38
N SER A 27 3.04 5.39 9.97
CA SER A 27 1.69 5.17 10.49
C SER A 27 1.24 6.25 11.48
N ALA A 28 2.09 6.59 12.45
CA ALA A 28 1.76 7.55 13.50
C ALA A 28 1.51 8.97 12.94
N GLU A 29 2.35 9.42 12.02
CA GLU A 29 2.17 10.72 11.35
C GLU A 29 0.90 10.73 10.50
N LEU A 30 0.69 9.69 9.69
CA LEU A 30 -0.44 9.60 8.76
C LEU A 30 -1.77 9.53 9.52
N LEU A 31 -1.86 8.68 10.54
CA LEU A 31 -3.03 8.59 11.40
C LEU A 31 -3.35 9.91 12.11
N ARG A 32 -2.33 10.64 12.57
CA ARG A 32 -2.50 11.96 13.15
C ARG A 32 -3.05 12.99 12.15
N ILE A 33 -2.56 12.95 10.90
CA ILE A 33 -3.04 13.83 9.82
C ILE A 33 -4.53 13.60 9.55
N ILE A 34 -4.96 12.33 9.48
CA ILE A 34 -6.33 11.97 9.12
C ILE A 34 -7.27 11.82 10.33
N ALA A 35 -6.76 11.91 11.56
CA ALA A 35 -7.56 11.76 12.77
C ALA A 35 -8.83 12.63 12.83
N PRO A 36 -8.80 13.92 12.40
CA PRO A 36 -9.99 14.77 12.40
C PRO A 36 -11.02 14.42 11.30
N TYR A 37 -10.70 13.46 10.43
CA TYR A 37 -11.46 13.14 9.21
C TYR A 37 -11.67 11.64 9.07
N PRO A 38 -12.65 11.06 9.78
CA PRO A 38 -12.86 9.61 9.80
C PRO A 38 -13.20 9.03 8.41
N GLU A 39 -13.75 9.83 7.52
CA GLU A 39 -14.07 9.45 6.14
C GLU A 39 -12.85 9.45 5.20
N VAL A 40 -11.74 10.07 5.58
CA VAL A 40 -10.51 10.04 4.77
C VAL A 40 -9.79 8.73 5.03
N LYS A 41 -9.42 8.04 3.97
CA LYS A 41 -8.74 6.75 3.99
C LYS A 41 -7.26 6.89 3.63
N ILE A 42 -6.56 5.78 3.61
CA ILE A 42 -5.13 5.68 3.29
C ILE A 42 -4.98 5.00 1.94
N CYS A 43 -4.12 5.57 1.10
CA CYS A 43 -3.45 4.89 0.02
C CYS A 43 -2.10 4.40 0.57
N PHE A 44 -1.92 3.11 0.69
CA PHE A 44 -0.68 2.52 1.20
C PHE A 44 0.25 2.19 0.04
N ASP A 45 1.38 2.90 -0.07
CA ASP A 45 2.44 2.57 -1.02
C ASP A 45 3.52 1.71 -0.35
N THR A 46 3.69 0.50 -0.88
CA THR A 46 4.64 -0.47 -0.33
C THR A 46 6.10 -0.05 -0.49
N ASN A 47 6.39 0.98 -1.29
CA ASN A 47 7.75 1.45 -1.60
C ASN A 47 8.19 2.67 -0.77
N HIS A 48 7.26 3.28 -0.03
CA HIS A 48 7.49 4.56 0.65
C HIS A 48 7.92 4.41 2.12
N LEU A 49 7.71 3.26 2.75
CA LEU A 49 8.05 3.06 4.17
C LEU A 49 9.54 2.74 4.34
N LEU A 50 10.37 3.77 4.34
CA LEU A 50 11.82 3.63 4.54
C LEU A 50 12.25 3.65 6.02
N SER A 51 11.35 4.02 6.93
CA SER A 51 11.63 4.19 8.36
C SER A 51 10.70 3.39 9.28
N GLU A 52 9.82 2.59 8.70
CA GLU A 52 8.87 1.76 9.44
C GLU A 52 8.70 0.42 8.74
N ASP A 53 8.45 -0.63 9.50
CA ASP A 53 8.14 -1.95 8.98
C ASP A 53 6.75 -1.99 8.33
N LEU A 54 6.63 -2.64 7.16
CA LEU A 54 5.39 -2.72 6.39
C LEU A 54 4.26 -3.44 7.14
N LEU A 55 4.58 -4.50 7.88
CA LEU A 55 3.59 -5.26 8.65
C LEU A 55 3.08 -4.44 9.82
N HIS A 56 3.98 -3.72 10.49
CA HIS A 56 3.60 -2.79 11.56
C HIS A 56 2.68 -1.68 11.04
N PHE A 57 2.97 -1.11 9.87
CA PHE A 57 2.10 -0.11 9.26
C PHE A 57 0.69 -0.67 8.98
N VAL A 58 0.60 -1.88 8.41
CA VAL A 58 -0.69 -2.54 8.15
C VAL A 58 -1.43 -2.85 9.46
N GLU A 59 -0.73 -3.28 10.50
CA GLU A 59 -1.34 -3.51 11.82
C GLU A 59 -1.92 -2.22 12.40
N ALA A 60 -1.20 -1.10 12.30
CA ALA A 60 -1.62 0.19 12.84
C ALA A 60 -2.74 0.85 12.01
N CYS A 61 -2.72 0.69 10.69
CA CYS A 61 -3.55 1.46 9.76
C CYS A 61 -4.59 0.64 9.00
N GLY A 62 -4.62 -0.69 9.15
CA GLY A 62 -5.31 -1.61 8.25
C GLY A 62 -6.78 -1.29 7.97
N ASP A 63 -7.55 -0.90 8.97
CA ASP A 63 -8.96 -0.51 8.84
C ASP A 63 -9.16 0.81 8.07
N ARG A 64 -8.10 1.58 7.91
CA ARG A 64 -8.08 2.85 7.18
C ARG A 64 -7.54 2.71 5.75
N ILE A 65 -6.87 1.62 5.39
CA ILE A 65 -6.33 1.37 4.06
C ILE A 65 -7.47 1.07 3.08
N ALA A 66 -7.60 1.88 2.03
CA ALA A 66 -8.63 1.72 1.00
C ALA A 66 -8.06 1.34 -0.38
N THR A 67 -6.81 1.64 -0.62
CA THR A 67 -6.09 1.25 -1.84
C THR A 67 -4.62 1.01 -1.52
N VAL A 68 -3.95 0.18 -2.32
CA VAL A 68 -2.54 -0.15 -2.16
C VAL A 68 -1.84 0.07 -3.50
N HIS A 69 -0.72 0.81 -3.47
CA HIS A 69 0.24 0.86 -4.55
C HIS A 69 1.30 -0.22 -4.34
N VAL A 70 1.50 -1.05 -5.35
CA VAL A 70 2.30 -2.28 -5.26
C VAL A 70 3.56 -2.13 -6.07
N SER A 71 4.69 -2.10 -5.40
CA SER A 71 6.03 -2.22 -5.98
C SER A 71 7.04 -2.70 -4.95
N ASP A 72 8.17 -3.22 -5.39
CA ASP A 72 9.20 -3.78 -4.52
C ASP A 72 10.42 -2.88 -4.43
N TYR A 73 11.21 -3.03 -3.37
CA TYR A 73 12.43 -2.24 -3.12
C TYR A 73 13.44 -3.00 -2.25
N ASP A 74 14.59 -2.38 -2.03
CA ASP A 74 15.70 -2.95 -1.29
C ASP A 74 15.66 -2.69 0.23
N MET A 75 14.59 -2.09 0.75
CA MET A 75 14.44 -1.60 2.14
C MET A 75 15.40 -0.44 2.48
N VAL A 76 15.99 0.20 1.47
CA VAL A 76 16.95 1.31 1.64
C VAL A 76 16.45 2.58 0.97
N ASP A 77 15.94 2.44 -0.26
CA ASP A 77 15.45 3.57 -1.06
C ASP A 77 14.31 3.13 -1.99
N GLU A 78 13.51 4.09 -2.44
CA GLU A 78 12.43 3.85 -3.42
C GLU A 78 13.02 3.28 -4.71
N ARG A 79 12.44 2.20 -5.19
CA ARG A 79 12.91 1.50 -6.40
C ARG A 79 11.82 1.31 -7.43
N HIS A 80 10.58 1.11 -6.99
CA HIS A 80 9.42 0.78 -7.81
C HIS A 80 9.69 -0.39 -8.74
N TRP A 81 10.29 -1.44 -8.20
CA TRP A 81 10.56 -2.69 -8.91
C TRP A 81 9.33 -3.59 -8.94
N LEU A 82 9.33 -4.53 -9.86
CA LEU A 82 8.32 -5.58 -9.91
C LEU A 82 8.38 -6.43 -8.62
N PRO A 83 7.24 -6.77 -7.99
CA PRO A 83 7.19 -7.61 -6.80
C PRO A 83 7.99 -8.91 -6.95
N GLY A 84 8.80 -9.21 -5.93
CA GLY A 84 9.75 -10.32 -5.92
C GLY A 84 11.15 -9.99 -6.44
N LYS A 85 11.38 -8.78 -6.93
CA LYS A 85 12.74 -8.31 -7.27
C LYS A 85 13.46 -7.63 -6.11
N GLY A 86 12.75 -7.24 -5.08
CA GLY A 86 13.27 -6.57 -3.90
C GLY A 86 13.30 -7.48 -2.67
N ARG A 87 12.96 -6.91 -1.52
CA ARG A 87 13.10 -7.57 -0.23
C ARG A 87 11.79 -7.66 0.56
N ILE A 88 10.67 -7.27 -0.01
CA ILE A 88 9.35 -7.38 0.64
C ILE A 88 8.98 -8.86 0.77
N ASP A 89 8.60 -9.27 1.98
CA ASP A 89 7.93 -10.57 2.20
C ASP A 89 6.46 -10.45 1.76
N TRP A 90 6.23 -10.68 0.48
CA TRP A 90 4.92 -10.53 -0.14
C TRP A 90 3.84 -11.44 0.44
N PRO A 91 4.09 -12.73 0.72
CA PRO A 91 3.12 -13.58 1.41
C PRO A 91 2.70 -13.02 2.76
N ALA A 92 3.67 -12.59 3.59
CA ALA A 92 3.37 -12.01 4.89
C ALA A 92 2.58 -10.69 4.78
N LEU A 93 3.01 -9.79 3.88
CA LEU A 93 2.33 -8.50 3.67
C LEU A 93 0.90 -8.69 3.16
N TYR A 94 0.72 -9.56 2.17
CA TYR A 94 -0.61 -9.86 1.63
C TYR A 94 -1.51 -10.46 2.72
N GLY A 95 -1.01 -11.43 3.49
CA GLY A 95 -1.73 -12.04 4.61
C GLY A 95 -2.13 -11.00 5.67
N ALA A 96 -1.24 -10.06 6.00
CA ALA A 96 -1.54 -8.98 6.93
C ALA A 96 -2.67 -8.07 6.42
N LEU A 97 -2.66 -7.69 5.14
CA LEU A 97 -3.71 -6.89 4.51
C LEU A 97 -5.06 -7.62 4.52
N MET A 98 -5.08 -8.91 4.19
CA MET A 98 -6.30 -9.72 4.24
C MET A 98 -6.84 -9.83 5.66
N LYS A 99 -5.98 -10.10 6.64
CA LYS A 99 -6.35 -10.15 8.07
C LYS A 99 -6.89 -8.81 8.58
N ALA A 100 -6.37 -7.69 8.08
CA ALA A 100 -6.89 -6.36 8.36
C ALA A 100 -8.23 -6.06 7.65
N GLY A 101 -8.75 -6.98 6.85
CA GLY A 101 -10.02 -6.83 6.13
C GLY A 101 -9.93 -6.03 4.84
N TYR A 102 -8.73 -5.86 4.27
CA TYR A 102 -8.54 -5.15 3.01
C TYR A 102 -9.30 -5.83 1.86
N LYS A 103 -10.04 -5.03 1.08
CA LYS A 103 -10.84 -5.49 -0.08
C LYS A 103 -10.64 -4.61 -1.32
N GLY A 104 -9.66 -3.71 -1.25
CA GLY A 104 -9.35 -2.80 -2.34
C GLY A 104 -8.56 -3.47 -3.46
N VAL A 105 -8.19 -2.67 -4.45
CA VAL A 105 -7.36 -3.11 -5.57
C VAL A 105 -5.89 -3.07 -5.20
N PHE A 106 -5.12 -4.00 -5.75
CA PHE A 106 -3.65 -3.95 -5.75
C PHE A 106 -3.21 -3.28 -7.05
N MET A 107 -2.87 -2.00 -6.97
CA MET A 107 -2.47 -1.20 -8.11
C MET A 107 -0.96 -1.23 -8.24
N TYR A 108 -0.45 -1.73 -9.34
CA TYR A 108 0.98 -1.66 -9.62
C TYR A 108 1.42 -0.22 -9.85
N GLU A 109 2.43 0.23 -9.10
CA GLU A 109 3.13 1.48 -9.33
C GLU A 109 4.61 1.19 -9.59
N LEU A 110 4.92 0.89 -10.84
CA LEU A 110 6.23 0.43 -11.25
C LEU A 110 7.00 1.49 -12.02
N LYS A 111 8.32 1.47 -11.85
CA LYS A 111 9.21 2.26 -12.69
C LYS A 111 9.03 1.85 -14.16
N ARG A 112 9.05 2.84 -15.05
CA ARG A 112 8.91 2.59 -16.49
C ARG A 112 9.91 1.54 -16.99
N GLY A 113 9.41 0.51 -17.64
CA GLY A 113 10.20 -0.61 -18.16
C GLY A 113 10.41 -1.75 -17.15
N GLU A 114 9.82 -1.68 -15.96
CA GLU A 114 9.79 -2.78 -15.00
C GLU A 114 8.69 -3.77 -15.38
N GLY A 115 9.10 -4.88 -15.99
CA GLY A 115 8.21 -5.98 -16.33
C GLY A 115 7.26 -5.74 -17.51
N SER A 116 6.69 -6.81 -17.99
CA SER A 116 5.61 -6.83 -18.97
C SER A 116 4.26 -6.98 -18.26
N PHE A 117 3.17 -6.65 -18.94
CA PHE A 117 1.82 -6.88 -18.43
C PHE A 117 1.57 -8.34 -18.05
N GLY A 118 2.10 -9.29 -18.85
CA GLY A 118 1.97 -10.72 -18.54
C GLY A 118 2.69 -11.13 -17.25
N GLU A 119 3.86 -10.56 -16.98
CA GLU A 119 4.56 -10.78 -15.69
C GLU A 119 3.78 -10.21 -14.51
N MET A 120 3.19 -9.01 -14.64
CA MET A 120 2.37 -8.41 -13.61
C MET A 120 1.17 -9.29 -13.26
N VAL A 121 0.47 -9.80 -14.26
CA VAL A 121 -0.66 -10.73 -14.07
C VAL A 121 -0.22 -12.00 -13.36
N ALA A 122 0.86 -12.64 -13.83
CA ALA A 122 1.38 -13.88 -13.25
C ALA A 122 1.81 -13.70 -11.78
N ILE A 123 2.41 -12.56 -11.44
CA ILE A 123 2.79 -12.24 -10.07
C ILE A 123 1.55 -12.05 -9.20
N TYR A 124 0.54 -11.32 -9.66
CA TYR A 124 -0.71 -11.14 -8.94
C TYR A 124 -1.39 -12.49 -8.64
N GLU A 125 -1.52 -13.36 -9.65
CA GLU A 125 -2.10 -14.70 -9.51
C GLU A 125 -1.32 -15.54 -8.49
N LYS A 126 0.01 -15.47 -8.54
CA LYS A 126 0.86 -16.15 -7.55
C LYS A 126 0.65 -15.62 -6.14
N LEU A 127 0.64 -14.30 -5.94
CA LEU A 127 0.41 -13.69 -4.63
C LEU A 127 -0.96 -14.07 -4.05
N ALA A 128 -2.00 -14.03 -4.86
CA ALA A 128 -3.34 -14.45 -4.46
C ALA A 128 -3.40 -15.96 -4.08
N SER A 129 -2.71 -16.81 -4.85
CA SER A 129 -2.62 -18.25 -4.54
C SER A 129 -1.82 -18.54 -3.28
N ASP A 130 -0.73 -17.83 -3.04
CA ASP A 130 0.11 -18.04 -1.85
C ASP A 130 -0.59 -17.56 -0.58
N ALA A 131 -1.35 -16.48 -0.66
CA ALA A 131 -2.16 -15.99 0.44
C ALA A 131 -3.29 -16.97 0.85
N ALA A 132 -3.95 -17.59 -0.12
CA ALA A 132 -4.99 -18.58 0.14
C ALA A 132 -4.48 -19.84 0.88
N LYS A 133 -3.16 -20.02 0.96
CA LYS A 133 -2.53 -21.13 1.74
C LYS A 133 -2.23 -20.74 3.18
N LEU A 134 -2.37 -19.46 3.54
CA LEU A 134 -2.11 -18.95 4.88
C LEU A 134 -3.38 -18.92 5.76
N GLU A 135 -4.55 -19.17 5.17
CA GLU A 135 -5.84 -19.38 5.85
C GLU A 135 -6.03 -20.84 6.28
#